data_3800c19ae191fc1d363bb030cc26692e
#
_entry.id   3800c19ae191fc1d363bb030cc26692e
#
_cell.length_a   1.000
_cell.length_b   1.000
_cell.length_c   1.000
_cell.angle_alpha   90.00
_cell.angle_beta   90.00
_cell.angle_gamma   90.00
#
_symmetry.space_group_name_H-M   'P 1'
#
loop_
_entity.id
_entity.type
_entity.pdbx_description
1 polymer ?
#
loop_
_entity_poly.entity_id
_entity_poly.type
_entity_poly.pdbx_seq_one_letter_code
_entity_poly.pdbx_strand_id
1 'polypeptide(L)'
;MAEIPCVIVDSMRGGPSTGLPTEVSQGDVMQARWGCHGDHSIVALTASSIQDMFEITVEAFNISETYRTPVILLFDAETSHMREKLVVPEKGELPVVERLHTEVKQGVAYHPYLPREDGRLPMSDFGGPHRYNVTGLHHNIWGFPTQNPEVVQLLNHHLYDKIENRSSLLARWKEYKMEGAETVVIAYGSAARSAMQHVCYRRLRGERLGLLELQTLWPFPKQLIREKTAHAKSIIVAEMNMGQVTSLVKSAVEDPNRVFLANRVDGNLITPDDIGEVIRVVEGRGL
;
A
#
# COMPACT_ATOMS: atom_id res chain seq x y z
N MET A 1 -12.55 13.13 3.52
CA MET A 1 -13.29 14.25 4.15
C MET A 1 -14.25 13.75 5.23
N ALA A 2 -15.20 12.85 4.92
CA ALA A 2 -16.17 12.33 5.90
C ALA A 2 -15.59 11.36 6.95
N GLU A 3 -14.38 10.91 6.77
CA GLU A 3 -13.66 9.97 7.65
C GLU A 3 -14.49 8.72 8.01
N ILE A 4 -15.04 8.09 6.97
CA ILE A 4 -15.81 6.86 7.09
C ILE A 4 -14.90 5.68 6.78
N PRO A 5 -14.78 4.72 7.70
CA PRO A 5 -13.98 3.52 7.45
C PRO A 5 -14.63 2.67 6.35
N CYS A 6 -13.81 2.29 5.38
CA CYS A 6 -14.19 1.33 4.34
C CYS A 6 -12.95 0.69 3.71
N VAL A 7 -13.13 -0.50 3.13
CA VAL A 7 -12.10 -1.18 2.35
C VAL A 7 -12.59 -1.25 0.89
N ILE A 8 -11.74 -0.81 -0.02
CA ILE A 8 -11.99 -0.78 -1.46
C ILE A 8 -11.03 -1.78 -2.10
N VAL A 9 -11.56 -2.71 -2.88
CA VAL A 9 -10.73 -3.69 -3.59
C VAL A 9 -10.67 -3.30 -5.06
N ASP A 10 -9.46 -3.15 -5.56
CA ASP A 10 -9.15 -2.94 -6.96
C ASP A 10 -8.37 -4.14 -7.51
N SER A 11 -8.92 -4.80 -8.52
CA SER A 11 -8.26 -5.86 -9.26
C SER A 11 -7.65 -5.25 -10.51
N MET A 12 -6.39 -4.81 -10.40
CA MET A 12 -5.66 -4.10 -11.44
C MET A 12 -5.52 -4.93 -12.70
N ARG A 13 -5.91 -4.38 -13.81
CA ARG A 13 -5.85 -4.99 -15.14
C ARG A 13 -5.29 -4.04 -16.19
N GLY A 14 -5.08 -4.53 -17.40
CA GLY A 14 -4.53 -3.72 -18.48
C GLY A 14 -5.39 -2.49 -18.79
N GLY A 15 -4.85 -1.31 -18.54
CA GLY A 15 -5.36 0.01 -18.91
C GLY A 15 -4.47 0.66 -19.97
N PRO A 16 -4.72 1.94 -20.35
CA PRO A 16 -5.81 2.83 -19.92
C PRO A 16 -7.17 2.49 -20.58
N SER A 17 -8.24 3.10 -20.07
CA SER A 17 -9.63 2.92 -20.53
C SER A 17 -10.05 1.45 -20.45
N THR A 18 -10.78 0.91 -21.44
CA THR A 18 -11.13 -0.50 -21.51
C THR A 18 -9.89 -1.39 -21.65
N GLY A 19 -8.86 -0.92 -22.34
CA GLY A 19 -7.55 -1.56 -22.43
C GLY A 19 -7.59 -3.06 -22.72
N LEU A 20 -7.01 -3.84 -21.82
CA LEU A 20 -6.97 -5.30 -21.84
C LEU A 20 -7.74 -5.85 -20.64
N PRO A 21 -9.07 -6.05 -20.72
CA PRO A 21 -9.92 -6.28 -19.56
C PRO A 21 -9.69 -7.62 -18.85
N THR A 22 -9.02 -8.57 -19.48
CA THR A 22 -8.70 -9.89 -18.94
C THR A 22 -7.23 -10.11 -18.63
N GLU A 23 -6.38 -9.13 -18.98
CA GLU A 23 -4.94 -9.27 -18.86
C GLU A 23 -4.40 -8.50 -17.64
N VAL A 24 -3.31 -9.01 -17.08
CA VAL A 24 -2.71 -8.47 -15.87
C VAL A 24 -2.00 -7.13 -16.09
N SER A 25 -2.07 -6.28 -15.09
CA SER A 25 -1.29 -5.03 -15.00
C SER A 25 -1.12 -4.63 -13.54
N GLN A 26 -0.23 -3.68 -13.29
CA GLN A 26 -0.04 -3.02 -12.00
C GLN A 26 -0.08 -1.48 -12.19
N GLY A 27 -1.00 -1.02 -13.05
CA GLY A 27 -1.06 0.36 -13.53
C GLY A 27 -1.72 1.36 -12.57
N ASP A 28 -2.43 0.91 -11.53
CA ASP A 28 -3.32 1.75 -10.73
C ASP A 28 -2.69 2.27 -9.41
N VAL A 29 -1.38 2.01 -9.21
CA VAL A 29 -0.65 2.43 -7.99
C VAL A 29 -0.72 3.94 -7.78
N MET A 30 -0.44 4.73 -8.83
CA MET A 30 -0.52 6.19 -8.75
C MET A 30 -1.95 6.69 -8.68
N GLN A 31 -2.90 6.02 -9.34
CA GLN A 31 -4.32 6.34 -9.25
C GLN A 31 -4.83 6.18 -7.82
N ALA A 32 -4.45 5.12 -7.12
CA ALA A 32 -4.83 4.91 -5.73
C ALA A 32 -4.44 6.09 -4.84
N ARG A 33 -3.32 6.76 -5.12
CA ARG A 33 -2.84 7.91 -4.34
C ARG A 33 -3.39 9.24 -4.84
N TRP A 34 -3.42 9.44 -6.14
CA TRP A 34 -3.65 10.74 -6.78
C TRP A 34 -4.92 10.79 -7.64
N GLY A 35 -5.71 9.72 -7.63
CA GLY A 35 -6.95 9.64 -8.42
C GLY A 35 -8.06 10.58 -7.93
N CYS A 36 -8.02 10.99 -6.66
CA CYS A 36 -8.81 12.09 -6.13
C CYS A 36 -7.98 13.37 -6.08
N HIS A 37 -8.66 14.51 -6.20
CA HIS A 37 -8.05 15.82 -6.02
C HIS A 37 -7.88 16.17 -4.53
N GLY A 38 -7.04 17.17 -4.25
CA GLY A 38 -6.81 17.73 -2.91
C GLY A 38 -5.70 16.99 -2.14
N ASP A 39 -5.30 17.60 -1.03
CA ASP A 39 -4.23 17.11 -0.16
C ASP A 39 -4.79 16.16 0.89
N HIS A 40 -4.55 14.88 0.71
CA HIS A 40 -4.93 13.83 1.65
C HIS A 40 -3.90 12.69 1.61
N SER A 41 -3.83 11.89 2.63
CA SER A 41 -3.11 10.63 2.58
C SER A 41 -4.06 9.46 2.38
N ILE A 42 -3.54 8.34 1.93
CA ILE A 42 -4.29 7.10 1.69
C ILE A 42 -3.46 5.90 2.15
N VAL A 43 -4.13 4.83 2.50
CA VAL A 43 -3.49 3.53 2.71
C VAL A 43 -3.83 2.62 1.54
N ALA A 44 -2.80 2.09 0.89
CA ALA A 44 -2.96 1.09 -0.16
C ALA A 44 -2.03 -0.10 0.08
N LEU A 45 -2.62 -1.28 0.13
CA LEU A 45 -1.95 -2.54 0.42
C LEU A 45 -2.06 -3.48 -0.78
N THR A 46 -1.11 -4.41 -0.90
CA THR A 46 -1.09 -5.42 -1.96
C THR A 46 -0.61 -6.75 -1.42
N ALA A 47 -0.82 -7.82 -2.18
CA ALA A 47 -0.46 -9.19 -1.80
C ALA A 47 0.05 -9.98 -3.00
N SER A 48 0.90 -10.98 -2.75
CA SER A 48 1.45 -11.86 -3.77
C SER A 48 0.93 -13.31 -3.69
N SER A 49 0.14 -13.64 -2.67
CA SER A 49 -0.43 -14.97 -2.46
C SER A 49 -1.86 -14.89 -1.91
N ILE A 50 -2.62 -15.97 -2.03
CA ILE A 50 -3.98 -16.07 -1.47
C ILE A 50 -3.96 -15.97 0.06
N GLN A 51 -2.93 -16.52 0.71
CA GLN A 51 -2.77 -16.39 2.17
C GLN A 51 -2.57 -14.92 2.55
N ASP A 52 -1.69 -14.20 1.84
CA ASP A 52 -1.47 -12.78 2.07
C ASP A 52 -2.73 -11.95 1.80
N MET A 53 -3.47 -12.24 0.72
CA MET A 53 -4.72 -11.54 0.41
C MET A 53 -5.72 -11.65 1.57
N PHE A 54 -5.84 -12.83 2.19
CA PHE A 54 -6.68 -13.03 3.34
C PHE A 54 -6.22 -12.20 4.54
N GLU A 55 -4.95 -12.31 4.92
CA GLU A 55 -4.38 -11.63 6.09
C GLU A 55 -4.37 -10.10 5.93
N ILE A 56 -3.98 -9.62 4.76
CA ILE A 56 -3.95 -8.18 4.43
C ILE A 56 -5.38 -7.60 4.35
N THR A 57 -6.38 -8.39 3.96
CA THR A 57 -7.77 -7.93 3.99
C THR A 57 -8.24 -7.68 5.42
N VAL A 58 -7.92 -8.57 6.36
CA VAL A 58 -8.21 -8.34 7.78
C VAL A 58 -7.48 -7.10 8.29
N GLU A 59 -6.20 -6.96 7.95
CA GLU A 59 -5.40 -5.78 8.32
C GLU A 59 -5.97 -4.48 7.72
N ALA A 60 -6.47 -4.51 6.48
CA ALA A 60 -7.10 -3.36 5.85
C ALA A 60 -8.34 -2.87 6.63
N PHE A 61 -9.17 -3.79 7.11
CA PHE A 61 -10.28 -3.45 8.01
C PHE A 61 -9.78 -2.88 9.34
N ASN A 62 -8.76 -3.48 9.93
CA ASN A 62 -8.18 -2.99 11.18
C ASN A 62 -7.64 -1.56 11.05
N ILE A 63 -6.91 -1.26 9.97
CA ILE A 63 -6.41 0.08 9.68
C ILE A 63 -7.56 1.04 9.45
N SER A 64 -8.55 0.63 8.65
CA SER A 64 -9.70 1.44 8.29
C SER A 64 -10.51 1.85 9.53
N GLU A 65 -10.80 0.92 10.43
CA GLU A 65 -11.53 1.18 11.68
C GLU A 65 -10.69 1.97 12.69
N THR A 66 -9.38 1.69 12.78
CA THR A 66 -8.48 2.39 13.70
C THR A 66 -8.37 3.88 13.37
N TYR A 67 -8.21 4.20 12.09
CA TYR A 67 -7.90 5.56 11.64
C TYR A 67 -9.08 6.27 10.97
N ARG A 68 -10.24 5.64 10.88
CA ARG A 68 -11.41 6.16 10.15
C ARG A 68 -11.01 6.70 8.78
N THR A 69 -10.47 5.81 7.96
CA THR A 69 -9.97 6.14 6.62
C THR A 69 -10.30 5.03 5.64
N PRO A 70 -10.57 5.34 4.38
CA PRO A 70 -10.59 4.32 3.34
C PRO A 70 -9.23 3.63 3.22
N VAL A 71 -9.24 2.32 3.00
CA VAL A 71 -8.04 1.52 2.66
C VAL A 71 -8.28 0.86 1.32
N ILE A 72 -7.31 0.95 0.42
CA ILE A 72 -7.38 0.35 -0.91
C ILE A 72 -6.54 -0.93 -0.91
N LEU A 73 -7.12 -2.03 -1.38
CA LEU A 73 -6.42 -3.26 -1.69
C LEU A 73 -6.14 -3.29 -3.19
N LEU A 74 -4.88 -3.19 -3.57
CA LEU A 74 -4.41 -3.23 -4.96
C LEU A 74 -3.92 -4.65 -5.27
N PHE A 75 -4.81 -5.51 -5.72
CA PHE A 75 -4.46 -6.83 -6.21
C PHE A 75 -4.38 -6.78 -7.73
N ASP A 76 -3.38 -7.42 -8.33
CA ASP A 76 -3.39 -7.56 -9.78
C ASP A 76 -4.32 -8.71 -10.22
N ALA A 77 -4.72 -8.69 -11.50
CA ALA A 77 -5.69 -9.64 -12.03
C ALA A 77 -5.22 -11.10 -11.87
N GLU A 78 -3.90 -11.36 -11.96
CA GLU A 78 -3.37 -12.70 -11.75
C GLU A 78 -3.60 -13.18 -10.33
N THR A 79 -3.20 -12.39 -9.32
CA THR A 79 -3.43 -12.75 -7.92
C THR A 79 -4.91 -12.87 -7.60
N SER A 80 -5.76 -12.04 -8.22
CA SER A 80 -7.21 -12.04 -8.00
C SER A 80 -7.92 -13.30 -8.54
N HIS A 81 -7.37 -13.94 -9.57
CA HIS A 81 -7.94 -15.16 -10.18
C HIS A 81 -7.24 -16.44 -9.73
N MET A 82 -6.12 -16.33 -9.06
CA MET A 82 -5.32 -17.46 -8.60
C MET A 82 -6.06 -18.32 -7.58
N ARG A 83 -5.77 -19.61 -7.58
CA ARG A 83 -6.28 -20.57 -6.60
C ARG A 83 -5.11 -21.24 -5.91
N GLU A 84 -5.03 -21.07 -4.60
CA GLU A 84 -4.00 -21.68 -3.75
C GLU A 84 -4.63 -22.26 -2.50
N LYS A 85 -3.85 -23.06 -1.76
CA LYS A 85 -4.23 -23.51 -0.45
C LYS A 85 -4.28 -22.32 0.50
N LEU A 86 -5.41 -22.15 1.17
CA LEU A 86 -5.58 -21.18 2.25
C LEU A 86 -5.61 -21.93 3.59
N VAL A 87 -4.80 -21.51 4.52
CA VAL A 87 -4.87 -21.89 5.92
C VAL A 87 -5.67 -20.81 6.65
N VAL A 88 -6.92 -21.12 6.94
CA VAL A 88 -7.78 -20.18 7.70
C VAL A 88 -7.33 -20.24 9.16
N PRO A 89 -6.88 -19.11 9.73
CA PRO A 89 -6.47 -19.05 11.14
C PRO A 89 -7.64 -19.37 12.06
N GLU A 90 -7.35 -19.93 13.22
CA GLU A 90 -8.37 -20.11 14.25
C GLU A 90 -8.83 -18.76 14.81
N LYS A 91 -10.03 -18.77 15.42
CA LYS A 91 -10.61 -17.56 16.01
C LYS A 91 -9.67 -16.99 17.08
N GLY A 92 -9.19 -15.76 16.86
CA GLY A 92 -8.30 -15.05 17.77
C GLY A 92 -6.80 -15.10 17.39
N GLU A 93 -6.42 -15.88 16.38
CA GLU A 93 -5.04 -15.89 15.87
C GLU A 93 -4.71 -14.62 15.06
N LEU A 94 -5.67 -14.11 14.30
CA LEU A 94 -5.54 -12.79 13.67
C LEU A 94 -6.17 -11.73 14.56
N PRO A 95 -5.45 -10.63 14.83
CA PRO A 95 -6.03 -9.51 15.55
C PRO A 95 -7.15 -8.88 14.74
N VAL A 96 -8.30 -8.68 15.37
CA VAL A 96 -9.43 -7.92 14.81
C VAL A 96 -9.65 -6.72 15.71
N VAL A 97 -9.58 -5.54 15.10
CA VAL A 97 -9.77 -4.28 15.82
C VAL A 97 -11.24 -3.87 15.72
N GLU A 98 -11.85 -3.72 16.89
CA GLU A 98 -13.21 -3.19 16.97
C GLU A 98 -13.19 -1.66 16.77
N ARG A 99 -14.27 -1.15 16.18
CA ARG A 99 -14.48 0.28 16.03
C ARG A 99 -14.39 1.01 17.37
N LEU A 100 -13.68 2.12 17.37
CA LEU A 100 -13.63 2.99 18.54
C LEU A 100 -14.99 3.75 18.66
N HIS A 101 -15.89 3.22 19.48
CA HIS A 101 -17.16 3.87 19.75
C HIS A 101 -17.01 5.10 20.68
N THR A 102 -17.92 6.05 20.52
CA THR A 102 -17.99 7.19 21.45
C THR A 102 -18.51 6.75 22.81
N GLU A 103 -17.90 7.26 23.87
CA GLU A 103 -18.35 7.06 25.26
C GLU A 103 -19.25 8.20 25.74
N VAL A 104 -19.52 9.18 24.87
CA VAL A 104 -20.40 10.32 25.20
C VAL A 104 -21.81 9.81 25.44
N LYS A 105 -22.38 10.17 26.61
CA LYS A 105 -23.75 9.77 26.99
C LYS A 105 -24.79 10.47 26.12
N GLN A 106 -25.91 9.80 25.91
CA GLN A 106 -27.04 10.41 25.22
C GLN A 106 -27.48 11.71 25.92
N GLY A 107 -27.74 12.77 25.14
CA GLY A 107 -28.08 14.10 25.63
C GLY A 107 -26.88 15.00 25.94
N VAL A 108 -25.66 14.50 25.89
CA VAL A 108 -24.42 15.28 25.94
C VAL A 108 -23.94 15.59 24.52
N ALA A 109 -23.33 16.76 24.33
CA ALA A 109 -22.82 17.20 23.06
C ALA A 109 -21.74 16.20 22.54
N TYR A 110 -21.96 15.64 21.37
CA TYR A 110 -21.01 14.76 20.67
C TYR A 110 -20.35 15.50 19.52
N HIS A 111 -19.03 15.44 19.48
CA HIS A 111 -18.21 16.06 18.43
C HIS A 111 -17.61 14.97 17.54
N PRO A 112 -18.20 14.66 16.38
CA PRO A 112 -17.80 13.52 15.53
C PRO A 112 -16.40 13.65 14.93
N TYR A 113 -15.85 14.86 14.88
CA TYR A 113 -14.56 15.19 14.27
C TYR A 113 -13.58 15.86 15.24
N LEU A 114 -13.76 15.64 16.54
CA LEU A 114 -12.77 16.05 17.54
C LEU A 114 -11.84 14.87 17.85
N PRO A 115 -10.58 14.90 17.36
CA PRO A 115 -9.66 13.79 17.59
C PRO A 115 -9.23 13.73 19.07
N ARG A 116 -8.95 12.50 19.54
CA ARG A 116 -8.26 12.27 20.81
C ARG A 116 -6.79 12.69 20.70
N GLU A 117 -6.05 12.70 21.79
CA GLU A 117 -4.62 13.03 21.83
C GLU A 117 -3.79 12.11 20.90
N ASP A 118 -4.21 10.84 20.72
CA ASP A 118 -3.59 9.89 19.80
C ASP A 118 -4.02 10.08 18.34
N GLY A 119 -4.82 11.08 18.03
CA GLY A 119 -5.35 11.43 16.72
C GLY A 119 -6.50 10.53 16.23
N ARG A 120 -6.94 9.53 17.01
CA ARG A 120 -8.09 8.71 16.66
C ARG A 120 -9.41 9.43 16.95
N LEU A 121 -10.41 9.12 16.14
CA LEU A 121 -11.73 9.71 16.21
C LEU A 121 -12.75 8.66 16.66
N PRO A 122 -13.33 8.79 17.89
CA PRO A 122 -14.47 7.94 18.26
C PRO A 122 -15.66 8.18 17.33
N MET A 123 -16.40 7.14 17.02
CA MET A 123 -17.54 7.21 16.10
C MET A 123 -18.82 6.75 16.80
N SER A 124 -19.92 7.44 16.54
CA SER A 124 -21.26 6.94 16.85
C SER A 124 -21.83 6.28 15.60
N ASP A 125 -22.47 5.14 15.77
CA ASP A 125 -23.12 4.44 14.67
C ASP A 125 -24.32 5.21 14.14
N PHE A 126 -24.59 5.07 12.84
CA PHE A 126 -25.85 5.55 12.25
C PHE A 126 -27.00 4.80 12.87
N GLY A 127 -28.03 5.54 13.29
CA GLY A 127 -29.14 5.00 14.06
C GLY A 127 -28.87 4.85 15.58
N GLY A 128 -27.66 5.17 16.03
CA GLY A 128 -27.27 5.21 17.44
C GLY A 128 -27.83 6.43 18.20
N PRO A 129 -27.35 6.66 19.44
CA PRO A 129 -27.91 7.68 20.33
C PRO A 129 -27.58 9.11 19.92
N HIS A 130 -26.59 9.32 19.06
CA HIS A 130 -26.14 10.65 18.65
C HIS A 130 -26.51 10.95 17.21
N ARG A 131 -27.10 12.12 16.99
CA ARG A 131 -27.30 12.71 15.67
C ARG A 131 -26.16 13.66 15.39
N TYR A 132 -25.52 13.52 14.23
CA TYR A 132 -24.42 14.39 13.82
C TYR A 132 -24.42 14.58 12.30
N ASN A 133 -23.78 15.66 11.86
CA ASN A 133 -23.68 15.98 10.45
C ASN A 133 -22.46 15.32 9.82
N VAL A 134 -22.63 14.81 8.60
CA VAL A 134 -21.57 14.26 7.76
C VAL A 134 -21.61 14.96 6.40
N THR A 135 -20.48 15.48 5.96
CA THR A 135 -20.40 16.22 4.69
C THR A 135 -19.08 15.95 3.99
N GLY A 136 -19.08 16.07 2.67
CA GLY A 136 -17.87 16.10 1.84
C GLY A 136 -17.19 17.48 1.80
N LEU A 137 -17.80 18.51 2.38
CA LEU A 137 -17.19 19.86 2.49
C LEU A 137 -16.17 19.91 3.63
N HIS A 138 -15.29 20.91 3.62
CA HIS A 138 -14.51 21.24 4.81
C HIS A 138 -15.46 21.61 5.95
N HIS A 139 -15.22 21.05 7.11
CA HIS A 139 -16.14 21.12 8.24
C HIS A 139 -15.40 21.34 9.56
N ASN A 140 -16.14 21.81 10.55
CA ASN A 140 -15.67 21.93 11.92
C ASN A 140 -15.84 20.62 12.70
N ILE A 141 -15.49 20.64 13.99
CA ILE A 141 -15.59 19.46 14.89
C ILE A 141 -17.01 18.90 15.05
N TRP A 142 -18.03 19.69 14.70
CA TRP A 142 -19.44 19.29 14.70
C TRP A 142 -19.90 18.66 13.38
N GLY A 143 -19.05 18.67 12.35
CA GLY A 143 -19.38 18.22 11.01
C GLY A 143 -20.12 19.24 10.15
N PHE A 144 -20.27 20.48 10.60
CA PHE A 144 -20.90 21.53 9.80
C PHE A 144 -19.89 22.21 8.88
N PRO A 145 -20.29 22.53 7.63
CA PRO A 145 -19.42 23.20 6.67
C PRO A 145 -18.83 24.50 7.22
N THR A 146 -17.57 24.78 6.89
CA THR A 146 -16.89 26.00 7.30
C THR A 146 -15.97 26.53 6.19
N GLN A 147 -15.79 27.85 6.16
CA GLN A 147 -14.79 28.54 5.33
C GLN A 147 -13.75 29.25 6.21
N ASN A 148 -13.76 29.01 7.53
CA ASN A 148 -12.75 29.58 8.43
C ASN A 148 -11.38 28.99 8.07
N PRO A 149 -10.37 29.84 7.66
CA PRO A 149 -9.07 29.34 7.18
C PRO A 149 -8.31 28.49 8.21
N GLU A 150 -8.39 28.85 9.48
CA GLU A 150 -7.68 28.12 10.55
C GLU A 150 -8.26 26.71 10.72
N VAL A 151 -9.61 26.58 10.72
CA VAL A 151 -10.28 25.29 10.83
C VAL A 151 -10.00 24.42 9.60
N VAL A 152 -10.02 25.00 8.39
CA VAL A 152 -9.69 24.30 7.15
C VAL A 152 -8.25 23.79 7.17
N GLN A 153 -7.31 24.61 7.62
CA GLN A 153 -5.90 24.22 7.72
C GLN A 153 -5.71 23.06 8.72
N LEU A 154 -6.32 23.14 9.90
CA LEU A 154 -6.26 22.08 10.91
C LEU A 154 -6.84 20.77 10.39
N LEU A 155 -7.98 20.82 9.69
CA LEU A 155 -8.59 19.61 9.12
C LEU A 155 -7.71 18.96 8.05
N ASN A 156 -7.13 19.76 7.15
CA ASN A 156 -6.22 19.23 6.13
C ASN A 156 -4.98 18.59 6.75
N HIS A 157 -4.35 19.21 7.73
CA HIS A 157 -3.25 18.61 8.47
C HIS A 157 -3.68 17.31 9.17
N HIS A 158 -4.83 17.31 9.84
CA HIS A 158 -5.34 16.10 10.48
C HIS A 158 -5.50 14.94 9.47
N LEU A 159 -6.15 15.18 8.33
CA LEU A 159 -6.37 14.16 7.29
C LEU A 159 -5.07 13.60 6.71
N TYR A 160 -4.05 14.43 6.59
CA TYR A 160 -2.74 14.03 6.08
C TYR A 160 -1.90 13.34 7.15
N ASP A 161 -1.70 13.99 8.29
CA ASP A 161 -0.77 13.58 9.34
C ASP A 161 -1.20 12.30 10.05
N LYS A 162 -2.50 12.04 10.17
CA LYS A 162 -3.00 10.81 10.81
C LYS A 162 -2.52 9.53 10.14
N ILE A 163 -2.11 9.60 8.87
CA ILE A 163 -1.57 8.46 8.10
C ILE A 163 -0.07 8.61 7.88
N GLU A 164 0.41 9.77 7.39
CA GLU A 164 1.83 9.94 7.04
C GLU A 164 2.76 9.82 8.25
N ASN A 165 2.37 10.35 9.40
CA ASN A 165 3.15 10.23 10.64
C ASN A 165 3.20 8.79 11.17
N ARG A 166 2.46 7.86 10.54
CA ARG A 166 2.43 6.43 10.87
C ARG A 166 2.94 5.54 9.74
N SER A 167 3.58 6.13 8.74
CA SER A 167 4.05 5.38 7.56
C SER A 167 4.93 4.18 7.94
N SER A 168 5.82 4.33 8.91
CA SER A 168 6.66 3.21 9.40
C SER A 168 5.85 2.13 10.11
N LEU A 169 4.81 2.50 10.86
CA LEU A 169 3.92 1.55 11.55
C LEU A 169 3.02 0.79 10.57
N LEU A 170 2.60 1.47 9.50
CA LEU A 170 1.74 0.92 8.45
C LEU A 170 2.51 0.15 7.38
N ALA A 171 3.84 0.24 7.37
CA ALA A 171 4.67 -0.49 6.42
C ALA A 171 4.57 -2.00 6.65
N ARG A 172 4.27 -2.74 5.58
CA ARG A 172 4.26 -4.21 5.51
C ARG A 172 5.11 -4.64 4.33
N TRP A 173 5.97 -5.62 4.57
CA TRP A 173 6.89 -6.15 3.56
C TRP A 173 7.31 -7.58 3.91
N LYS A 174 7.91 -8.25 2.96
CA LYS A 174 8.63 -9.52 3.15
C LYS A 174 10.04 -9.44 2.60
N GLU A 175 10.92 -10.22 3.18
CA GLU A 175 12.32 -10.29 2.78
C GLU A 175 12.70 -11.71 2.41
N TYR A 176 13.35 -11.88 1.26
CA TYR A 176 13.86 -13.17 0.83
C TYR A 176 15.33 -13.03 0.45
N LYS A 177 16.19 -13.79 1.14
CA LYS A 177 17.63 -13.82 0.88
C LYS A 177 18.33 -12.44 0.91
N MET A 178 17.86 -11.51 1.74
CA MET A 178 18.42 -10.16 1.82
C MET A 178 19.82 -10.13 2.43
N GLU A 179 20.16 -11.07 3.31
CA GLU A 179 21.49 -11.13 3.92
C GLU A 179 22.59 -11.32 2.87
N GLY A 180 23.56 -10.39 2.87
CA GLY A 180 24.69 -10.37 1.93
C GLY A 180 24.32 -10.13 0.47
N ALA A 181 23.10 -9.63 0.20
CA ALA A 181 22.70 -9.28 -1.16
C ALA A 181 23.46 -8.05 -1.66
N GLU A 182 24.01 -8.12 -2.87
CA GLU A 182 24.61 -6.98 -3.56
C GLU A 182 23.65 -6.34 -4.57
N THR A 183 22.76 -7.14 -5.12
CA THR A 183 21.63 -6.67 -5.94
C THR A 183 20.34 -7.00 -5.22
N VAL A 184 19.49 -5.99 -5.02
CA VAL A 184 18.18 -6.12 -4.39
C VAL A 184 17.08 -5.93 -5.43
N VAL A 185 16.22 -6.92 -5.57
CA VAL A 185 14.97 -6.77 -6.34
C VAL A 185 13.90 -6.24 -5.41
N ILE A 186 13.17 -5.21 -5.84
CA ILE A 186 11.95 -4.71 -5.18
C ILE A 186 10.78 -5.07 -6.10
N ALA A 187 9.75 -5.70 -5.54
CA ALA A 187 8.57 -6.09 -6.29
C ALA A 187 7.34 -6.15 -5.40
N TYR A 188 6.16 -6.27 -6.01
CA TYR A 188 4.88 -6.39 -5.31
C TYR A 188 3.89 -7.20 -6.16
N GLY A 189 2.81 -7.71 -5.55
CA GLY A 189 1.80 -8.51 -6.24
C GLY A 189 2.39 -9.73 -6.94
N SER A 190 1.85 -10.10 -8.10
CA SER A 190 2.33 -11.26 -8.87
C SER A 190 3.78 -11.09 -9.36
N ALA A 191 4.25 -9.87 -9.61
CA ALA A 191 5.65 -9.63 -9.98
C ALA A 191 6.63 -10.07 -8.88
N ALA A 192 6.23 -9.99 -7.60
CA ALA A 192 7.06 -10.48 -6.48
C ALA A 192 7.25 -12.01 -6.53
N ARG A 193 6.29 -12.77 -7.06
CA ARG A 193 6.41 -14.22 -7.22
C ARG A 193 7.49 -14.58 -8.25
N SER A 194 7.48 -13.90 -9.40
CA SER A 194 8.51 -14.07 -10.44
C SER A 194 9.88 -13.67 -9.91
N ALA A 195 9.97 -12.55 -9.19
CA ALA A 195 11.21 -12.11 -8.56
C ALA A 195 11.72 -13.11 -7.51
N MET A 196 10.83 -13.65 -6.66
CA MET A 196 11.19 -14.65 -5.65
C MET A 196 11.77 -15.92 -6.31
N GLN A 197 11.14 -16.42 -7.37
CA GLN A 197 11.65 -17.59 -8.10
C GLN A 197 13.05 -17.30 -8.67
N HIS A 198 13.24 -16.13 -9.30
CA HIS A 198 14.54 -15.73 -9.85
C HIS A 198 15.61 -15.66 -8.77
N VAL A 199 15.34 -14.91 -7.69
CA VAL A 199 16.27 -14.71 -6.58
C VAL A 199 16.66 -16.05 -5.94
N CYS A 200 15.69 -16.92 -5.63
CA CYS A 200 15.97 -18.22 -5.02
C CYS A 200 16.83 -19.09 -5.92
N TYR A 201 16.52 -19.16 -7.23
CA TYR A 201 17.29 -19.94 -8.19
C TYR A 201 18.72 -19.45 -8.34
N ARG A 202 18.93 -18.14 -8.44
CA ARG A 202 20.25 -17.53 -8.59
C ARG A 202 21.09 -17.64 -7.31
N ARG A 203 20.47 -17.55 -6.14
CA ARG A 203 21.14 -17.78 -4.85
C ARG A 203 21.69 -19.21 -4.71
N LEU A 204 21.01 -20.22 -5.26
CA LEU A 204 21.52 -21.59 -5.30
C LEU A 204 22.80 -21.71 -6.13
N ARG A 205 23.08 -20.77 -7.03
CA ARG A 205 24.28 -20.66 -7.85
C ARG A 205 25.36 -19.75 -7.26
N GLY A 206 25.16 -19.29 -6.00
CA GLY A 206 26.13 -18.46 -5.30
C GLY A 206 26.04 -16.96 -5.60
N GLU A 207 25.03 -16.52 -6.35
CA GLU A 207 24.86 -15.09 -6.66
C GLU A 207 24.25 -14.33 -5.48
N ARG A 208 24.62 -13.06 -5.34
CA ARG A 208 24.27 -12.23 -4.19
C ARG A 208 23.01 -11.38 -4.46
N LEU A 209 21.88 -12.04 -4.70
CA LEU A 209 20.58 -11.41 -4.92
C LEU A 209 19.71 -11.52 -3.68
N GLY A 210 18.90 -10.46 -3.44
CA GLY A 210 17.83 -10.45 -2.43
C GLY A 210 16.53 -9.90 -3.02
N LEU A 211 15.40 -10.20 -2.39
CA LEU A 211 14.09 -9.63 -2.73
C LEU A 211 13.50 -8.93 -1.53
N LEU A 212 13.10 -7.69 -1.73
CA LEU A 212 12.23 -6.93 -0.86
C LEU A 212 10.83 -6.87 -1.51
N GLU A 213 9.90 -7.65 -1.02
CA GLU A 213 8.51 -7.62 -1.44
C GLU A 213 7.75 -6.56 -0.65
N LEU A 214 7.17 -5.59 -1.35
CA LEU A 214 6.34 -4.56 -0.73
C LEU A 214 4.90 -5.05 -0.64
N GLN A 215 4.31 -4.92 0.55
CA GLN A 215 2.89 -5.16 0.79
C GLN A 215 2.14 -3.86 1.11
N THR A 216 2.83 -2.80 1.54
CA THR A 216 2.30 -1.44 1.60
C THR A 216 2.89 -0.62 0.46
N LEU A 217 2.01 -0.07 -0.38
CA LEU A 217 2.37 0.84 -1.46
C LEU A 217 2.11 2.30 -1.08
N TRP A 218 1.11 2.56 -0.25
CA TRP A 218 0.82 3.88 0.31
C TRP A 218 0.41 3.77 1.79
N PRO A 219 0.88 4.65 2.69
CA PRO A 219 1.94 5.65 2.44
C PRO A 219 3.22 4.96 2.00
N PHE A 220 3.95 5.56 1.03
CA PHE A 220 5.11 4.90 0.44
C PHE A 220 6.25 4.76 1.47
N PRO A 221 6.77 3.55 1.74
CA PRO A 221 7.65 3.25 2.86
C PRO A 221 9.11 3.66 2.57
N LYS A 222 9.36 4.96 2.33
CA LYS A 222 10.66 5.50 1.91
C LYS A 222 11.80 5.13 2.86
N GLN A 223 11.57 5.25 4.17
CA GLN A 223 12.60 4.96 5.16
C GLN A 223 12.98 3.47 5.14
N LEU A 224 11.98 2.58 5.10
CA LEU A 224 12.21 1.14 4.97
C LEU A 224 13.06 0.81 3.75
N ILE A 225 12.68 1.34 2.58
CA ILE A 225 13.41 1.10 1.32
C ILE A 225 14.84 1.58 1.45
N ARG A 226 15.08 2.79 1.96
CA ARG A 226 16.42 3.33 2.18
C ARG A 226 17.26 2.41 3.07
N GLU A 227 16.73 1.99 4.20
CA GLU A 227 17.43 1.13 5.16
C GLU A 227 17.73 -0.25 4.57
N LYS A 228 16.73 -0.90 3.96
CA LYS A 228 16.87 -2.26 3.43
C LYS A 228 17.75 -2.34 2.19
N THR A 229 17.93 -1.25 1.45
CA THR A 229 18.74 -1.22 0.23
C THR A 229 20.05 -0.42 0.38
N ALA A 230 20.37 0.07 1.57
CA ALA A 230 21.56 0.92 1.80
C ALA A 230 22.86 0.25 1.31
N HIS A 231 22.98 -1.06 1.52
CA HIS A 231 24.17 -1.85 1.18
C HIS A 231 24.19 -2.36 -0.28
N ALA A 232 23.06 -2.23 -1.01
CA ALA A 232 22.96 -2.76 -2.36
C ALA A 232 23.74 -1.92 -3.37
N LYS A 233 24.47 -2.57 -4.26
CA LYS A 233 25.16 -1.93 -5.40
C LYS A 233 24.16 -1.53 -6.49
N SER A 234 23.14 -2.36 -6.70
CA SER A 234 22.06 -2.14 -7.65
C SER A 234 20.71 -2.53 -7.07
N ILE A 235 19.68 -1.83 -7.48
CA ILE A 235 18.29 -2.06 -7.10
C ILE A 235 17.47 -2.22 -8.37
N ILE A 236 16.82 -3.37 -8.52
CA ILE A 236 15.96 -3.66 -9.66
C ILE A 236 14.51 -3.59 -9.18
N VAL A 237 13.71 -2.71 -9.75
CA VAL A 237 12.26 -2.66 -9.45
C VAL A 237 11.53 -3.43 -10.53
N ALA A 238 10.87 -4.53 -10.13
CA ALA A 238 10.10 -5.37 -11.03
C ALA A 238 8.60 -5.06 -10.91
N GLU A 239 8.00 -4.56 -12.00
CA GLU A 239 6.60 -4.13 -12.00
C GLU A 239 5.96 -4.20 -13.38
N MET A 240 4.62 -4.34 -13.44
CA MET A 240 3.87 -4.41 -14.69
C MET A 240 3.18 -3.08 -15.00
N ASN A 241 4.00 -2.02 -15.09
CA ASN A 241 3.63 -0.67 -15.51
C ASN A 241 4.88 0.08 -16.02
N MET A 242 4.75 1.36 -16.32
CA MET A 242 5.82 2.20 -16.88
C MET A 242 6.76 2.81 -15.82
N GLY A 243 6.96 2.14 -14.67
CA GLY A 243 7.92 2.59 -13.65
C GLY A 243 7.28 3.45 -12.54
N GLN A 244 6.03 3.19 -12.18
CA GLN A 244 5.34 3.96 -11.14
C GLN A 244 6.04 3.82 -9.79
N VAL A 245 6.32 2.58 -9.35
CA VAL A 245 7.03 2.33 -8.08
C VAL A 245 8.53 2.61 -8.24
N THR A 246 9.12 2.35 -9.40
CA THR A 246 10.52 2.72 -9.69
C THR A 246 10.80 4.19 -9.42
N SER A 247 9.91 5.07 -9.84
CA SER A 247 10.03 6.52 -9.60
C SER A 247 10.04 6.87 -8.11
N LEU A 248 9.21 6.18 -7.34
CA LEU A 248 9.13 6.34 -5.89
C LEU A 248 10.38 5.80 -5.18
N VAL A 249 10.89 4.64 -5.61
CA VAL A 249 12.14 4.07 -5.10
C VAL A 249 13.31 5.00 -5.38
N LYS A 250 13.41 5.55 -6.60
CA LYS A 250 14.43 6.57 -6.93
C LYS A 250 14.38 7.78 -6.00
N SER A 251 13.19 8.20 -5.59
CA SER A 251 13.01 9.32 -4.64
C SER A 251 13.35 8.97 -3.19
N ALA A 252 13.43 7.68 -2.86
CA ALA A 252 13.66 7.19 -1.50
C ALA A 252 15.13 6.91 -1.19
N VAL A 253 15.92 6.56 -2.21
CA VAL A 253 17.34 6.19 -2.05
C VAL A 253 18.28 7.41 -2.23
N GLU A 254 19.49 7.29 -1.71
CA GLU A 254 20.48 8.38 -1.80
C GLU A 254 21.03 8.55 -3.23
N ASP A 255 21.32 7.41 -3.91
CA ASP A 255 21.77 7.41 -5.31
C ASP A 255 20.72 6.78 -6.21
N PRO A 256 19.91 7.58 -6.93
CA PRO A 256 18.89 7.07 -7.85
C PRO A 256 19.47 6.36 -9.10
N ASN A 257 20.77 6.56 -9.42
CA ASN A 257 21.37 5.93 -10.60
C ASN A 257 21.60 4.43 -10.43
N ARG A 258 21.56 3.92 -9.21
CA ARG A 258 21.61 2.47 -8.95
C ARG A 258 20.24 1.78 -9.01
N VAL A 259 19.15 2.52 -9.35
CA VAL A 259 17.80 1.98 -9.45
C VAL A 259 17.41 1.80 -10.92
N PHE A 260 17.11 0.56 -11.28
CA PHE A 260 16.78 0.12 -12.63
C PHE A 260 15.36 -0.45 -12.66
N LEU A 261 14.69 -0.30 -13.79
CA LEU A 261 13.35 -0.81 -14.03
C LEU A 261 13.42 -2.13 -14.82
N ALA A 262 12.79 -3.17 -14.28
CA ALA A 262 12.43 -4.37 -15.02
C ALA A 262 10.91 -4.38 -15.15
N ASN A 263 10.38 -4.17 -16.37
CA ASN A 263 8.94 -4.06 -16.52
C ASN A 263 8.39 -4.80 -17.73
N ARG A 264 7.09 -5.04 -17.66
CA ARG A 264 6.28 -5.56 -18.74
C ARG A 264 4.94 -4.84 -18.79
N VAL A 265 4.46 -4.45 -19.97
CA VAL A 265 3.25 -3.63 -20.14
C VAL A 265 2.36 -4.11 -21.28
N ASP A 266 2.54 -5.34 -21.71
CA ASP A 266 1.85 -5.97 -22.84
C ASP A 266 0.67 -6.88 -22.42
N GLY A 267 0.29 -6.84 -21.14
CA GLY A 267 -0.77 -7.68 -20.58
C GLY A 267 -0.30 -9.06 -20.13
N ASN A 268 0.97 -9.39 -20.31
CA ASN A 268 1.54 -10.64 -19.81
C ASN A 268 2.23 -10.44 -18.47
N LEU A 269 2.35 -11.51 -17.70
CA LEU A 269 3.16 -11.54 -16.48
C LEU A 269 4.63 -11.26 -16.79
N ILE A 270 5.25 -10.44 -15.94
CA ILE A 270 6.71 -10.35 -15.93
C ILE A 270 7.28 -11.67 -15.44
N THR A 271 8.20 -12.24 -16.21
CA THR A 271 8.81 -13.55 -15.94
C THR A 271 10.09 -13.43 -15.12
N PRO A 272 10.56 -14.53 -14.48
CA PRO A 272 11.88 -14.57 -13.86
C PRO A 272 13.02 -14.24 -14.85
N ASP A 273 12.86 -14.59 -16.12
CA ASP A 273 13.87 -14.32 -17.15
C ASP A 273 13.90 -12.85 -17.56
N ASP A 274 12.76 -12.17 -17.66
CA ASP A 274 12.70 -10.72 -17.90
C ASP A 274 13.48 -9.95 -16.82
N ILE A 275 13.29 -10.31 -15.56
CA ILE A 275 14.03 -9.73 -14.43
C ILE A 275 15.52 -10.04 -14.54
N GLY A 276 15.85 -11.29 -14.87
CA GLY A 276 17.22 -11.76 -15.01
C GLY A 276 17.98 -11.09 -16.15
N GLU A 277 17.29 -10.72 -17.23
CA GLU A 277 17.89 -9.97 -18.34
C GLU A 277 18.35 -8.58 -17.88
N VAL A 278 17.51 -7.86 -17.18
CA VAL A 278 17.87 -6.54 -16.63
C VAL A 278 19.05 -6.64 -15.67
N ILE A 279 19.04 -7.64 -14.78
CA ILE A 279 20.15 -7.87 -13.84
C ILE A 279 21.47 -8.12 -14.60
N ARG A 280 21.46 -8.95 -15.63
CA ARG A 280 22.66 -9.25 -16.44
C ARG A 280 23.23 -7.99 -17.10
N VAL A 281 22.37 -7.17 -17.66
CA VAL A 281 22.78 -5.89 -18.28
C VAL A 281 23.39 -4.95 -17.24
N VAL A 282 22.75 -4.79 -16.09
CA VAL A 282 23.23 -3.91 -15.02
C VAL A 282 24.55 -4.38 -14.42
N GLU A 283 24.75 -5.67 -14.30
CA GLU A 283 26.00 -6.25 -13.76
C GLU A 283 27.13 -6.35 -14.81
N GLY A 284 26.92 -5.87 -16.05
CA GLY A 284 27.90 -5.93 -17.13
C GLY A 284 28.21 -7.34 -17.62
N ARG A 285 27.38 -8.31 -17.29
CA ARG A 285 27.46 -9.68 -17.80
C ARG A 285 26.74 -9.71 -19.15
N GLY A 286 27.44 -9.36 -20.25
CA GLY A 286 26.84 -9.24 -21.58
C GLY A 286 25.96 -10.45 -21.99
N LEU A 287 25.09 -10.20 -22.99
CA LEU A 287 24.19 -11.19 -23.60
C LEU A 287 24.95 -12.43 -24.04
#